data_96bdcb8ebc76e370b8bf41a5337b7996
#
_entry.id   96bdcb8ebc76e370b8bf41a5337b7996
#
_cell.length_a   1.000
_cell.length_b   1.000
_cell.length_c   1.000
_cell.angle_alpha   90.00
_cell.angle_beta   90.00
_cell.angle_gamma   90.00
#
_symmetry.space_group_name_H-M   'P 1'
#
loop_
_entity.id
_entity.type
_entity.pdbx_description
1 polymer ?
#
loop_
_entity_poly.entity_id
_entity_poly.type
_entity_poly.pdbx_seq_one_letter_code
_entity_poly.pdbx_strand_id
1 'polypeptide(L)'
;METSPPPPKPVAPQPWRLEAGSRSLSEVHGSIAVPKHFGFWRKMLAFSGPGYLVAVGYMDPGNWATDLAGGSKFGYTLLSVILISNLMAILLQSLCAKLGIVTGRDLAQACRDHYSKPVAVVLWVLCEAAICACDLAEVVGSAIALNLLFGIPLVWGVCITALDVLVVMFLQNKGFRYIEALVVTLIVTIGACFLAEIIFSKPSVVAVLGGFAPKLEIVTNPTMLFIAMGILGATVMPHNLYLHSSIVQTRKYEPTPEGKREAIKFATIDSTVALMFALFINAAILIVSAATFHGTTHEVAEIQDAHKLLSPVLGVSIASTLFAVALLASGQNSTLTGTLAGQIVMEGFLNIRLRPWLRRLITRLIAIIPAVIVTAMYGESKTTDMLVLSQVILSLQLPFAVVPLVLFTSDRHKMGEFASPAWVKVLAWATAAIIIVLNVKLLADTFHITDAVMKLFH
;
A
#
# COMPACT_ATOMS: atom_id res chain seq x y z
N MET A 1 -34.71 34.97 20.84
CA MET A 1 -34.96 34.10 19.71
C MET A 1 -33.77 34.28 18.77
N GLU A 2 -32.74 33.45 18.91
CA GLU A 2 -31.62 33.41 17.95
C GLU A 2 -32.09 32.62 16.73
N THR A 3 -32.18 33.31 15.61
CA THR A 3 -32.47 32.66 14.33
C THR A 3 -31.31 31.81 13.92
N SER A 4 -31.51 30.50 13.84
CA SER A 4 -30.52 29.56 13.30
C SER A 4 -30.07 30.02 11.91
N PRO A 5 -28.74 29.98 11.60
CA PRO A 5 -28.26 30.41 10.30
C PRO A 5 -28.87 29.53 9.20
N PRO A 6 -29.17 30.11 8.03
CA PRO A 6 -29.78 29.39 6.92
C PRO A 6 -28.88 28.22 6.50
N PRO A 7 -29.45 27.07 6.05
CA PRO A 7 -28.69 25.95 5.60
C PRO A 7 -27.77 26.37 4.44
N PRO A 8 -26.53 25.83 4.37
CA PRO A 8 -25.60 26.19 3.32
C PRO A 8 -26.22 25.87 1.94
N LYS A 9 -26.14 26.86 1.03
CA LYS A 9 -26.62 26.70 -0.35
C LYS A 9 -26.02 25.44 -0.97
N PRO A 10 -26.84 24.63 -1.67
CA PRO A 10 -26.31 23.47 -2.39
C PRO A 10 -25.21 23.95 -3.34
N VAL A 11 -24.05 23.29 -3.26
CA VAL A 11 -22.94 23.53 -4.21
C VAL A 11 -23.49 23.23 -5.61
N ALA A 12 -23.43 24.20 -6.53
CA ALA A 12 -23.88 24.02 -7.90
C ALA A 12 -23.24 22.76 -8.52
N PRO A 13 -24.00 21.94 -9.29
CA PRO A 13 -23.48 20.76 -9.92
C PRO A 13 -22.29 21.14 -10.81
N GLN A 14 -21.12 20.54 -10.55
CA GLN A 14 -19.98 20.76 -11.41
C GLN A 14 -20.20 19.94 -12.70
N PRO A 15 -20.04 20.53 -13.90
CA PRO A 15 -20.47 19.91 -15.16
C PRO A 15 -19.76 18.61 -15.53
N TRP A 16 -18.66 18.26 -14.86
CA TRP A 16 -17.93 17.03 -15.09
C TRP A 16 -18.39 15.85 -14.21
N ARG A 17 -19.29 16.10 -13.26
CA ARG A 17 -19.82 15.06 -12.36
C ARG A 17 -21.06 14.43 -12.99
N LEU A 18 -21.06 13.13 -13.12
CA LEU A 18 -22.29 12.38 -13.35
C LEU A 18 -23.21 12.55 -12.12
N GLU A 19 -24.53 12.71 -12.34
CA GLU A 19 -25.49 12.90 -11.26
C GLU A 19 -25.33 11.85 -10.16
N ALA A 20 -25.33 12.33 -8.94
CA ALA A 20 -25.51 11.67 -7.66
C ALA A 20 -25.37 10.14 -7.61
N GLY A 21 -24.22 9.61 -8.00
CA GLY A 21 -23.79 8.30 -7.50
C GLY A 21 -23.52 8.43 -5.99
N SER A 22 -23.99 7.49 -5.20
CA SER A 22 -23.73 7.45 -3.78
C SER A 22 -22.21 7.48 -3.50
N ARG A 23 -21.82 8.15 -2.41
CA ARG A 23 -20.41 8.21 -1.98
C ARG A 23 -19.92 6.82 -1.58
N SER A 24 -18.67 6.51 -1.89
CA SER A 24 -18.03 5.32 -1.34
C SER A 24 -17.91 5.46 0.18
N LEU A 25 -18.05 4.35 0.92
CA LEU A 25 -18.07 4.35 2.39
C LEU A 25 -19.05 5.39 2.98
N SER A 26 -20.25 5.48 2.45
CA SER A 26 -21.23 6.49 2.86
C SER A 26 -21.56 6.47 4.36
N GLU A 27 -21.45 5.31 5.00
CA GLU A 27 -21.74 5.07 6.43
C GLU A 27 -20.73 5.75 7.36
N VAL A 28 -19.49 5.98 6.91
CA VAL A 28 -18.43 6.61 7.72
C VAL A 28 -18.05 8.02 7.23
N HIS A 29 -18.72 8.51 6.18
CA HIS A 29 -18.44 9.83 5.63
C HIS A 29 -18.73 10.95 6.65
N GLY A 30 -17.73 11.81 6.94
CA GLY A 30 -17.85 12.90 7.91
C GLY A 30 -18.17 12.43 9.34
N SER A 31 -17.92 11.16 9.68
CA SER A 31 -18.22 10.59 10.99
C SER A 31 -17.29 11.09 12.09
N ILE A 32 -16.09 11.57 11.73
CA ILE A 32 -15.07 12.02 12.68
C ILE A 32 -15.02 13.55 12.69
N ALA A 33 -15.49 14.15 13.79
CA ALA A 33 -15.48 15.60 13.96
C ALA A 33 -14.05 16.13 14.14
N VAL A 34 -13.68 17.15 13.36
CA VAL A 34 -12.44 17.92 13.57
C VAL A 34 -12.80 19.21 14.31
N PRO A 35 -12.31 19.41 15.54
CA PRO A 35 -12.69 20.55 16.36
C PRO A 35 -12.18 21.89 15.81
N LYS A 36 -13.04 22.90 15.66
CA LYS A 36 -12.72 24.19 15.05
C LYS A 36 -11.79 25.09 15.86
N HIS A 37 -11.95 25.08 17.19
CA HIS A 37 -11.31 26.04 18.10
C HIS A 37 -10.13 25.47 18.91
N PHE A 38 -9.61 24.30 18.53
CA PHE A 38 -8.48 23.69 19.21
C PHE A 38 -7.13 24.06 18.57
N GLY A 39 -6.08 24.03 19.39
CA GLY A 39 -4.72 24.22 18.94
C GLY A 39 -4.26 23.12 17.94
N PHE A 40 -3.17 23.40 17.23
CA PHE A 40 -2.61 22.55 16.17
C PHE A 40 -2.57 21.05 16.55
N TRP A 41 -2.03 20.66 17.69
CA TRP A 41 -1.85 19.27 18.09
C TRP A 41 -3.17 18.51 18.27
N ARG A 42 -4.20 19.15 18.85
CA ARG A 42 -5.51 18.51 19.01
C ARG A 42 -6.23 18.34 17.67
N LYS A 43 -6.11 19.30 16.77
CA LYS A 43 -6.63 19.17 15.40
C LYS A 43 -5.88 18.07 14.64
N MET A 44 -4.55 18.01 14.76
CA MET A 44 -3.72 16.97 14.14
C MET A 44 -4.14 15.58 14.61
N LEU A 45 -4.30 15.35 15.93
CA LEU A 45 -4.76 14.09 16.48
C LEU A 45 -6.19 13.72 16.05
N ALA A 46 -7.10 14.70 15.92
CA ALA A 46 -8.44 14.46 15.40
C ALA A 46 -8.43 14.10 13.90
N PHE A 47 -7.51 14.67 13.14
CA PHE A 47 -7.36 14.40 11.71
C PHE A 47 -6.59 13.12 11.44
N SER A 48 -5.64 12.75 12.31
CA SER A 48 -4.79 11.57 12.17
C SER A 48 -5.60 10.28 12.09
N GLY A 49 -5.14 9.38 11.24
CA GLY A 49 -5.70 8.04 11.02
C GLY A 49 -5.70 7.61 9.54
N PRO A 50 -6.23 8.40 8.59
CA PRO A 50 -6.21 8.03 7.17
C PRO A 50 -4.82 7.72 6.65
N GLY A 51 -3.80 8.53 7.00
CA GLY A 51 -2.41 8.30 6.62
C GLY A 51 -1.87 6.99 7.20
N TYR A 52 -2.18 6.67 8.45
CA TYR A 52 -1.77 5.39 9.07
C TYR A 52 -2.45 4.19 8.42
N LEU A 53 -3.75 4.28 8.11
CA LEU A 53 -4.45 3.23 7.38
C LEU A 53 -3.83 2.96 6.01
N VAL A 54 -3.41 4.01 5.31
CA VAL A 54 -2.70 3.87 4.04
C VAL A 54 -1.31 3.27 4.24
N ALA A 55 -0.55 3.75 5.24
CA ALA A 55 0.81 3.30 5.50
C ALA A 55 0.91 1.81 5.84
N VAL A 56 -0.16 1.21 6.36
CA VAL A 56 -0.23 -0.23 6.62
C VAL A 56 0.03 -1.08 5.39
N GLY A 57 -0.57 -0.71 4.27
CA GLY A 57 -0.34 -1.43 3.03
C GLY A 57 1.14 -1.47 2.63
N TYR A 58 1.92 -0.47 3.01
CA TYR A 58 3.36 -0.38 2.75
C TYR A 58 4.21 -1.31 3.64
N MET A 59 3.61 -2.10 4.49
CA MET A 59 4.26 -3.00 5.44
C MET A 59 3.71 -4.42 5.37
N ASP A 60 3.01 -4.76 4.28
CA ASP A 60 2.39 -6.06 4.06
C ASP A 60 3.42 -7.19 3.88
N PRO A 61 3.02 -8.46 3.96
CA PRO A 61 3.93 -9.59 3.75
C PRO A 61 4.60 -9.61 2.38
N GLY A 62 4.02 -8.96 1.36
CA GLY A 62 4.64 -8.80 0.05
C GLY A 62 5.85 -7.88 0.09
N ASN A 63 5.78 -6.77 0.85
CA ASN A 63 6.95 -5.93 1.13
C ASN A 63 8.05 -6.73 1.82
N TRP A 64 7.69 -7.58 2.80
CA TRP A 64 8.66 -8.44 3.48
C TRP A 64 9.40 -9.35 2.52
N ALA A 65 8.68 -10.01 1.61
CA ALA A 65 9.30 -10.92 0.64
C ALA A 65 10.26 -10.18 -0.29
N THR A 66 9.87 -9.00 -0.81
CA THR A 66 10.71 -8.22 -1.72
C THR A 66 11.93 -7.63 -1.01
N ASP A 67 11.77 -7.11 0.21
CA ASP A 67 12.86 -6.51 0.98
C ASP A 67 13.85 -7.57 1.48
N LEU A 68 13.34 -8.73 1.93
CA LEU A 68 14.15 -9.87 2.33
C LEU A 68 14.96 -10.42 1.15
N ALA A 69 14.31 -10.65 0.00
CA ALA A 69 14.97 -11.11 -1.22
C ALA A 69 16.00 -10.09 -1.73
N GLY A 70 15.64 -8.80 -1.67
CA GLY A 70 16.53 -7.72 -2.05
C GLY A 70 17.78 -7.63 -1.18
N GLY A 71 17.59 -7.67 0.14
CA GLY A 71 18.67 -7.60 1.12
C GLY A 71 19.62 -8.80 1.05
N SER A 72 19.08 -10.02 1.02
CA SER A 72 19.89 -11.24 0.97
C SER A 72 20.70 -11.36 -0.32
N LYS A 73 20.11 -11.04 -1.49
CA LYS A 73 20.77 -11.19 -2.79
C LYS A 73 21.70 -10.02 -3.13
N PHE A 74 21.31 -8.78 -2.84
CA PHE A 74 21.97 -7.58 -3.34
C PHE A 74 22.50 -6.66 -2.23
N GLY A 75 22.49 -7.13 -0.99
CA GLY A 75 22.92 -6.34 0.16
C GLY A 75 22.11 -5.06 0.29
N TYR A 76 22.76 -3.94 0.56
CA TYR A 76 22.08 -2.66 0.80
C TYR A 76 21.67 -1.91 -0.47
N THR A 77 21.95 -2.43 -1.67
CA THR A 77 21.79 -1.68 -2.94
C THR A 77 20.37 -1.20 -3.20
N LEU A 78 19.36 -2.01 -2.82
CA LEU A 78 17.95 -1.68 -3.05
C LEU A 78 17.33 -0.73 -2.01
N LEU A 79 18.09 -0.28 -0.99
CA LEU A 79 17.64 0.81 -0.09
C LEU A 79 17.30 2.10 -0.85
N SER A 80 18.04 2.39 -1.93
CA SER A 80 17.74 3.52 -2.80
C SER A 80 16.36 3.39 -3.47
N VAL A 81 15.94 2.18 -3.85
CA VAL A 81 14.62 1.91 -4.42
C VAL A 81 13.53 2.13 -3.37
N ILE A 82 13.71 1.61 -2.14
CA ILE A 82 12.78 1.82 -1.03
C ILE A 82 12.60 3.32 -0.76
N LEU A 83 13.70 4.08 -0.69
CA LEU A 83 13.64 5.52 -0.45
C LEU A 83 12.90 6.27 -1.57
N ILE A 84 13.29 6.03 -2.83
CA ILE A 84 12.69 6.71 -4.00
C ILE A 84 11.21 6.34 -4.12
N SER A 85 10.85 5.07 -3.98
CA SER A 85 9.46 4.61 -4.01
C SER A 85 8.63 5.25 -2.90
N ASN A 86 9.18 5.38 -1.69
CA ASN A 86 8.48 6.04 -0.58
C ASN A 86 8.29 7.55 -0.82
N LEU A 87 9.26 8.25 -1.40
CA LEU A 87 9.10 9.65 -1.80
C LEU A 87 8.03 9.83 -2.89
N MET A 88 8.00 8.92 -3.87
CA MET A 88 6.92 8.86 -4.87
C MET A 88 5.57 8.62 -4.20
N ALA A 89 5.51 7.71 -3.23
CA ALA A 89 4.29 7.41 -2.47
C ALA A 89 3.79 8.64 -1.70
N ILE A 90 4.66 9.35 -0.98
CA ILE A 90 4.29 10.59 -0.25
C ILE A 90 3.69 11.63 -1.20
N LEU A 91 4.29 11.82 -2.36
CA LEU A 91 3.76 12.73 -3.38
C LEU A 91 2.37 12.30 -3.85
N LEU A 92 2.22 11.05 -4.29
CA LEU A 92 0.98 10.52 -4.84
C LEU A 92 -0.13 10.48 -3.79
N GLN A 93 0.16 10.07 -2.55
CA GLN A 93 -0.81 10.05 -1.46
C GLN A 93 -1.28 11.47 -1.07
N SER A 94 -0.40 12.47 -1.12
CA SER A 94 -0.81 13.85 -0.91
C SER A 94 -1.77 14.35 -2.01
N LEU A 95 -1.57 13.92 -3.26
CA LEU A 95 -2.49 14.20 -4.37
C LEU A 95 -3.83 13.49 -4.20
N CYS A 96 -3.84 12.23 -3.71
CA CYS A 96 -5.07 11.48 -3.42
C CYS A 96 -5.91 12.17 -2.34
N ALA A 97 -5.29 12.53 -1.22
CA ALA A 97 -5.97 13.27 -0.15
C ALA A 97 -6.54 14.58 -0.65
N LYS A 98 -5.76 15.34 -1.43
CA LYS A 98 -6.19 16.59 -2.04
C LYS A 98 -7.39 16.39 -3.00
N LEU A 99 -7.35 15.36 -3.85
CA LEU A 99 -8.47 15.02 -4.73
C LEU A 99 -9.75 14.77 -3.92
N GLY A 100 -9.69 13.90 -2.91
CA GLY A 100 -10.84 13.56 -2.06
C GLY A 100 -11.42 14.77 -1.34
N ILE A 101 -10.57 15.60 -0.71
CA ILE A 101 -10.98 16.79 0.04
C ILE A 101 -11.60 17.86 -0.87
N VAL A 102 -10.98 18.15 -2.00
CA VAL A 102 -11.42 19.25 -2.87
C VAL A 102 -12.68 18.89 -3.62
N THR A 103 -12.70 17.69 -4.21
CA THR A 103 -13.79 17.28 -5.11
C THR A 103 -14.94 16.57 -4.39
N GLY A 104 -14.72 16.01 -3.19
CA GLY A 104 -15.67 15.11 -2.52
C GLY A 104 -15.95 13.84 -3.33
N ARG A 105 -15.00 13.44 -4.18
CA ARG A 105 -14.98 12.20 -4.96
C ARG A 105 -13.66 11.47 -4.67
N ASP A 106 -13.72 10.16 -4.48
CA ASP A 106 -12.53 9.35 -4.50
C ASP A 106 -12.03 9.14 -5.94
N LEU A 107 -10.83 8.58 -6.09
CA LEU A 107 -10.20 8.39 -7.39
C LEU A 107 -11.02 7.45 -8.31
N ALA A 108 -11.66 6.41 -7.76
CA ALA A 108 -12.48 5.48 -8.53
C ALA A 108 -13.75 6.16 -9.07
N GLN A 109 -14.42 6.96 -8.23
CA GLN A 109 -15.55 7.79 -8.64
C GLN A 109 -15.15 8.83 -9.69
N ALA A 110 -13.99 9.47 -9.50
CA ALA A 110 -13.47 10.45 -10.46
C ALA A 110 -13.17 9.80 -11.83
N CYS A 111 -12.63 8.59 -11.83
CA CYS A 111 -12.43 7.81 -13.06
C CYS A 111 -13.76 7.46 -13.73
N ARG A 112 -14.74 6.95 -12.98
CA ARG A 112 -16.09 6.66 -13.49
C ARG A 112 -16.76 7.88 -14.09
N ASP A 113 -16.66 9.03 -13.42
CA ASP A 113 -17.30 10.28 -13.84
C ASP A 113 -16.60 10.88 -15.08
N HIS A 114 -15.32 10.54 -15.34
CA HIS A 114 -14.53 11.11 -16.43
C HIS A 114 -14.44 10.21 -17.67
N TYR A 115 -14.26 8.92 -17.48
CA TYR A 115 -14.05 7.97 -18.60
C TYR A 115 -15.36 7.34 -19.08
N SER A 116 -15.35 6.83 -20.31
CA SER A 116 -16.45 6.01 -20.81
C SER A 116 -16.63 4.72 -19.98
N LYS A 117 -17.86 4.19 -19.98
CA LYS A 117 -18.16 2.96 -19.20
C LYS A 117 -17.20 1.79 -19.50
N PRO A 118 -16.83 1.47 -20.77
CA PRO A 118 -15.90 0.38 -21.03
C PRO A 118 -14.52 0.63 -20.41
N VAL A 119 -13.99 1.86 -20.49
CA VAL A 119 -12.70 2.22 -19.89
C VAL A 119 -12.77 2.12 -18.38
N ALA A 120 -13.83 2.61 -17.75
CA ALA A 120 -14.02 2.50 -16.30
C ALA A 120 -14.07 1.03 -15.83
N VAL A 121 -14.72 0.14 -16.59
CA VAL A 121 -14.76 -1.31 -16.31
C VAL A 121 -13.37 -1.92 -16.44
N VAL A 122 -12.60 -1.58 -17.47
CA VAL A 122 -11.22 -2.08 -17.63
C VAL A 122 -10.34 -1.63 -16.46
N LEU A 123 -10.40 -0.34 -16.07
CA LEU A 123 -9.66 0.18 -14.92
C LEU A 123 -10.07 -0.54 -13.61
N TRP A 124 -11.36 -0.83 -13.45
CA TRP A 124 -11.86 -1.61 -12.33
C TRP A 124 -11.27 -3.03 -12.31
N VAL A 125 -11.33 -3.77 -13.44
CA VAL A 125 -10.79 -5.13 -13.54
C VAL A 125 -9.30 -5.17 -13.21
N LEU A 126 -8.51 -4.22 -13.76
CA LEU A 126 -7.08 -4.13 -13.47
C LEU A 126 -6.82 -3.85 -11.97
N CYS A 127 -7.63 -2.98 -11.36
CA CYS A 127 -7.49 -2.69 -9.94
C CYS A 127 -7.91 -3.90 -9.07
N GLU A 128 -8.98 -4.61 -9.41
CA GLU A 128 -9.39 -5.83 -8.69
C GLU A 128 -8.34 -6.95 -8.82
N ALA A 129 -7.70 -7.10 -9.98
CA ALA A 129 -6.60 -8.04 -10.15
C ALA A 129 -5.43 -7.71 -9.20
N ALA A 130 -5.08 -6.43 -9.06
CA ALA A 130 -4.06 -5.99 -8.11
C ALA A 130 -4.48 -6.23 -6.65
N ILE A 131 -5.75 -5.97 -6.30
CA ILE A 131 -6.26 -6.26 -4.95
C ILE A 131 -6.21 -7.77 -4.66
N CYS A 132 -6.60 -8.63 -5.62
CA CYS A 132 -6.50 -10.08 -5.47
C CYS A 132 -5.05 -10.55 -5.28
N ALA A 133 -4.09 -9.93 -5.99
CA ALA A 133 -2.68 -10.22 -5.81
C ALA A 133 -2.16 -9.79 -4.42
N CYS A 134 -2.64 -8.65 -3.89
CA CYS A 134 -2.34 -8.21 -2.54
C CYS A 134 -2.96 -9.16 -1.50
N ASP A 135 -4.24 -9.52 -1.65
CA ASP A 135 -4.93 -10.47 -0.78
C ASP A 135 -4.21 -11.84 -0.75
N LEU A 136 -3.65 -12.28 -1.88
CA LEU A 136 -2.84 -13.50 -1.96
C LEU A 136 -1.59 -13.39 -1.05
N ALA A 137 -0.89 -12.25 -1.11
CA ALA A 137 0.28 -12.01 -0.25
C ALA A 137 -0.10 -11.99 1.24
N GLU A 138 -1.22 -11.38 1.59
CA GLU A 138 -1.74 -11.35 2.97
C GLU A 138 -2.06 -12.75 3.51
N VAL A 139 -2.76 -13.56 2.69
CA VAL A 139 -3.13 -14.94 3.04
C VAL A 139 -1.90 -15.79 3.26
N VAL A 140 -0.96 -15.78 2.31
CA VAL A 140 0.26 -16.58 2.39
C VAL A 140 1.17 -16.12 3.52
N GLY A 141 1.40 -14.81 3.65
CA GLY A 141 2.22 -14.25 4.71
C GLY A 141 1.67 -14.54 6.11
N SER A 142 0.35 -14.41 6.32
CA SER A 142 -0.29 -14.78 7.58
C SER A 142 -0.19 -16.28 7.86
N ALA A 143 -0.35 -17.13 6.82
CA ALA A 143 -0.19 -18.57 6.97
C ALA A 143 1.25 -18.97 7.34
N ILE A 144 2.25 -18.30 6.73
CA ILE A 144 3.66 -18.48 7.10
C ILE A 144 3.86 -18.08 8.56
N ALA A 145 3.35 -16.94 9.00
CA ALA A 145 3.49 -16.50 10.38
C ALA A 145 2.85 -17.48 11.39
N LEU A 146 1.68 -18.03 11.07
CA LEU A 146 1.00 -19.06 11.87
C LEU A 146 1.82 -20.37 11.91
N ASN A 147 2.43 -20.74 10.80
CA ASN A 147 3.33 -21.90 10.75
C ASN A 147 4.57 -21.68 11.64
N LEU A 148 5.22 -20.52 11.54
CA LEU A 148 6.43 -20.18 12.29
C LEU A 148 6.19 -20.08 13.81
N LEU A 149 5.03 -19.54 14.24
CA LEU A 149 4.72 -19.35 15.65
C LEU A 149 4.13 -20.61 16.31
N PHE A 150 3.29 -21.33 15.59
CA PHE A 150 2.46 -22.39 16.18
C PHE A 150 2.64 -23.75 15.52
N GLY A 151 3.49 -23.86 14.49
CA GLY A 151 3.70 -25.12 13.74
C GLY A 151 2.50 -25.55 12.90
N ILE A 152 1.56 -24.65 12.60
CA ILE A 152 0.35 -24.97 11.80
C ILE A 152 0.78 -25.18 10.34
N PRO A 153 0.46 -26.33 9.69
CA PRO A 153 0.80 -26.52 8.28
C PRO A 153 0.24 -25.42 7.39
N LEU A 154 0.99 -24.95 6.39
CA LEU A 154 0.64 -23.79 5.56
C LEU A 154 -0.77 -23.86 4.97
N VAL A 155 -1.18 -25.02 4.47
CA VAL A 155 -2.53 -25.23 3.90
C VAL A 155 -3.62 -24.91 4.92
N TRP A 156 -3.48 -25.35 6.17
CA TRP A 156 -4.41 -25.03 7.24
C TRP A 156 -4.30 -23.58 7.67
N GLY A 157 -3.08 -23.03 7.70
CA GLY A 157 -2.84 -21.60 7.95
C GLY A 157 -3.61 -20.74 6.94
N VAL A 158 -3.51 -21.05 5.65
CA VAL A 158 -4.25 -20.39 4.57
C VAL A 158 -5.76 -20.46 4.81
N CYS A 159 -6.31 -21.63 5.17
CA CYS A 159 -7.75 -21.77 5.47
C CYS A 159 -8.16 -20.96 6.71
N ILE A 160 -7.33 -20.92 7.75
CA ILE A 160 -7.61 -20.17 8.98
C ILE A 160 -7.67 -18.67 8.71
N THR A 161 -6.86 -18.14 7.78
CA THR A 161 -6.92 -16.71 7.43
C THR A 161 -8.28 -16.26 6.89
N ALA A 162 -9.11 -17.18 6.39
CA ALA A 162 -10.49 -16.83 6.01
C ALA A 162 -11.32 -16.30 7.18
N LEU A 163 -10.97 -16.67 8.42
CA LEU A 163 -11.68 -16.22 9.62
C LEU A 163 -11.39 -14.74 9.97
N ASP A 164 -10.38 -14.12 9.38
CA ASP A 164 -10.09 -12.70 9.57
C ASP A 164 -11.25 -11.79 9.14
N VAL A 165 -12.08 -12.26 8.18
CA VAL A 165 -13.32 -11.59 7.80
C VAL A 165 -14.22 -11.31 9.00
N LEU A 166 -14.27 -12.24 9.95
CA LEU A 166 -15.10 -12.09 11.17
C LEU A 166 -14.56 -10.99 12.09
N VAL A 167 -13.22 -10.88 12.20
CA VAL A 167 -12.56 -9.83 12.99
C VAL A 167 -12.84 -8.47 12.37
N VAL A 168 -12.69 -8.35 11.05
CA VAL A 168 -12.98 -7.09 10.33
C VAL A 168 -14.43 -6.66 10.53
N MET A 169 -15.38 -7.59 10.37
CA MET A 169 -16.81 -7.31 10.60
C MET A 169 -17.10 -6.83 12.02
N PHE A 170 -16.51 -7.48 13.01
CA PHE A 170 -16.70 -7.09 14.42
C PHE A 170 -16.20 -5.67 14.69
N LEU A 171 -15.02 -5.31 14.12
CA LEU A 171 -14.43 -4.00 14.29
C LEU A 171 -15.21 -2.90 13.56
N GLN A 172 -15.68 -3.17 12.35
CA GLN A 172 -16.50 -2.21 11.59
C GLN A 172 -17.77 -1.80 12.37
N ASN A 173 -18.38 -2.74 13.09
CA ASN A 173 -19.56 -2.46 13.90
C ASN A 173 -19.26 -1.59 15.14
N LYS A 174 -18.01 -1.53 15.63
CA LYS A 174 -17.62 -0.69 16.77
C LYS A 174 -17.29 0.76 16.42
N GLY A 175 -17.03 1.04 15.14
CA GLY A 175 -16.71 2.38 14.65
C GLY A 175 -15.28 2.51 14.14
N PHE A 176 -15.08 3.47 13.24
CA PHE A 176 -13.87 3.63 12.46
C PHE A 176 -12.61 3.91 13.31
N ARG A 177 -12.75 4.61 14.44
CA ARG A 177 -11.65 4.91 15.37
C ARG A 177 -11.03 3.66 16.02
N TYR A 178 -11.81 2.61 16.22
CA TYR A 178 -11.27 1.34 16.76
C TYR A 178 -10.38 0.63 15.73
N ILE A 179 -10.73 0.71 14.45
CA ILE A 179 -9.89 0.22 13.35
C ILE A 179 -8.59 0.99 13.32
N GLU A 180 -8.63 2.33 13.34
CA GLU A 180 -7.44 3.18 13.35
C GLU A 180 -6.53 2.89 14.55
N ALA A 181 -7.09 2.70 15.74
CA ALA A 181 -6.32 2.40 16.96
C ALA A 181 -5.63 1.02 16.87
N LEU A 182 -6.33 -0.01 16.38
CA LEU A 182 -5.74 -1.33 16.16
C LEU A 182 -4.59 -1.25 15.17
N VAL A 183 -4.80 -0.58 14.05
CA VAL A 183 -3.80 -0.38 12.99
C VAL A 183 -2.53 0.27 13.56
N VAL A 184 -2.66 1.37 14.31
CA VAL A 184 -1.52 2.05 14.93
C VAL A 184 -0.80 1.13 15.92
N THR A 185 -1.54 0.35 16.72
CA THR A 185 -0.94 -0.61 17.67
C THR A 185 -0.10 -1.65 16.94
N LEU A 186 -0.61 -2.21 15.84
CA LEU A 186 0.12 -3.20 15.04
C LEU A 186 1.36 -2.60 14.37
N ILE A 187 1.27 -1.37 13.82
CA ILE A 187 2.42 -0.65 13.27
C ILE A 187 3.53 -0.46 14.33
N VAL A 188 3.16 -0.02 15.52
CA VAL A 188 4.12 0.16 16.62
C VAL A 188 4.75 -1.17 17.02
N THR A 189 3.99 -2.26 17.04
CA THR A 189 4.50 -3.60 17.32
C THR A 189 5.53 -4.03 16.27
N ILE A 190 5.22 -3.89 14.98
CA ILE A 190 6.14 -4.22 13.88
C ILE A 190 7.41 -3.37 14.00
N GLY A 191 7.26 -2.06 14.18
CA GLY A 191 8.39 -1.13 14.30
C GLY A 191 9.30 -1.45 15.49
N ALA A 192 8.72 -1.82 16.64
CA ALA A 192 9.48 -2.21 17.82
C ALA A 192 10.27 -3.53 17.60
N CYS A 193 9.64 -4.52 16.96
CA CYS A 193 10.32 -5.78 16.61
C CYS A 193 11.54 -5.51 15.71
N PHE A 194 11.36 -4.75 14.61
CA PHE A 194 12.47 -4.46 13.70
C PHE A 194 13.53 -3.52 14.28
N LEU A 195 13.16 -2.61 15.16
CA LEU A 195 14.14 -1.81 15.90
C LEU A 195 15.07 -2.72 16.74
N ALA A 196 14.48 -3.71 17.42
CA ALA A 196 15.26 -4.69 18.17
C ALA A 196 16.17 -5.52 17.24
N GLU A 197 15.65 -5.98 16.10
CA GLU A 197 16.42 -6.78 15.13
C GLU A 197 17.57 -5.99 14.49
N ILE A 198 17.41 -4.70 14.19
CA ILE A 198 18.49 -3.83 13.74
C ILE A 198 19.60 -3.74 14.80
N ILE A 199 19.22 -3.59 16.08
CA ILE A 199 20.20 -3.53 17.18
C ILE A 199 20.98 -4.84 17.28
N PHE A 200 20.31 -5.98 17.10
CA PHE A 200 20.93 -7.30 17.15
C PHE A 200 21.83 -7.58 15.94
N SER A 201 21.40 -7.17 14.74
CA SER A 201 22.15 -7.42 13.49
C SER A 201 23.40 -6.56 13.32
N LYS A 202 23.54 -5.47 14.09
CA LYS A 202 24.71 -4.56 14.09
C LYS A 202 25.20 -4.18 12.70
N PRO A 203 24.34 -3.63 11.81
CA PRO A 203 24.71 -3.34 10.43
C PRO A 203 25.80 -2.28 10.36
N SER A 204 26.64 -2.33 9.31
CA SER A 204 27.60 -1.29 9.04
C SER A 204 26.89 0.00 8.60
N VAL A 205 26.94 1.04 9.43
CA VAL A 205 26.27 2.33 9.15
C VAL A 205 26.76 2.93 7.82
N VAL A 206 28.06 2.83 7.53
CA VAL A 206 28.63 3.35 6.27
C VAL A 206 28.06 2.61 5.06
N ALA A 207 27.94 1.28 5.14
CA ALA A 207 27.37 0.48 4.06
C ALA A 207 25.87 0.76 3.87
N VAL A 208 25.12 0.91 4.96
CA VAL A 208 23.69 1.30 4.91
C VAL A 208 23.52 2.67 4.24
N LEU A 209 24.28 3.67 4.66
CA LEU A 209 24.22 5.01 4.04
C LEU A 209 24.61 4.99 2.57
N GLY A 210 25.62 4.18 2.19
CA GLY A 210 26.01 3.96 0.80
C GLY A 210 24.91 3.29 -0.04
N GLY A 211 24.07 2.46 0.59
CA GLY A 211 22.95 1.77 -0.05
C GLY A 211 21.81 2.70 -0.50
N PHE A 212 21.70 3.89 0.07
CA PHE A 212 20.72 4.89 -0.36
C PHE A 212 21.11 5.63 -1.65
N ALA A 213 22.36 5.46 -2.13
CA ALA A 213 22.78 6.00 -3.41
C ALA A 213 22.29 5.07 -4.56
N PRO A 214 21.52 5.59 -5.53
CA PRO A 214 21.03 4.76 -6.63
C PRO A 214 22.18 4.30 -7.52
N LYS A 215 22.15 3.01 -7.92
CA LYS A 215 23.15 2.40 -8.81
C LYS A 215 22.50 2.03 -10.14
N LEU A 216 23.25 2.18 -11.24
CA LEU A 216 22.77 1.82 -12.58
C LEU A 216 22.48 0.32 -12.70
N GLU A 217 23.15 -0.49 -11.91
CA GLU A 217 22.97 -1.95 -11.85
C GLU A 217 21.51 -2.35 -11.58
N ILE A 218 20.74 -1.55 -10.82
CA ILE A 218 19.34 -1.79 -10.52
C ILE A 218 18.49 -1.94 -11.79
N VAL A 219 18.81 -1.18 -12.84
CA VAL A 219 18.07 -1.21 -14.12
C VAL A 219 18.73 -2.07 -15.20
N THR A 220 19.99 -2.45 -15.04
CA THR A 220 20.72 -3.27 -16.01
C THR A 220 20.72 -4.77 -15.68
N ASN A 221 20.59 -5.13 -14.42
CA ASN A 221 20.47 -6.53 -13.98
C ASN A 221 18.99 -6.95 -13.94
N PRO A 222 18.54 -7.91 -14.77
CA PRO A 222 17.13 -8.31 -14.84
C PRO A 222 16.54 -8.80 -13.50
N THR A 223 17.31 -9.58 -12.74
CA THR A 223 16.84 -10.08 -11.44
C THR A 223 16.71 -8.96 -10.42
N MET A 224 17.66 -8.03 -10.39
CA MET A 224 17.61 -6.86 -9.50
C MET A 224 16.47 -5.94 -9.88
N LEU A 225 16.23 -5.71 -11.19
CA LEU A 225 15.10 -4.95 -11.69
C LEU A 225 13.76 -5.59 -11.29
N PHE A 226 13.63 -6.92 -11.42
CA PHE A 226 12.40 -7.63 -11.03
C PHE A 226 12.07 -7.40 -9.55
N ILE A 227 13.05 -7.55 -8.65
CA ILE A 227 12.86 -7.31 -7.21
C ILE A 227 12.63 -5.82 -6.94
N ALA A 228 13.34 -4.92 -7.61
CA ALA A 228 13.12 -3.47 -7.50
C ALA A 228 11.69 -3.06 -7.92
N MET A 229 11.13 -3.68 -8.96
CA MET A 229 9.75 -3.47 -9.37
C MET A 229 8.75 -4.06 -8.38
N GLY A 230 9.09 -5.18 -7.75
CA GLY A 230 8.35 -5.72 -6.61
C GLY A 230 8.32 -4.72 -5.45
N ILE A 231 9.47 -4.19 -5.03
CA ILE A 231 9.57 -3.14 -3.99
C ILE A 231 8.76 -1.90 -4.35
N LEU A 232 8.84 -1.44 -5.61
CA LEU A 232 8.06 -0.29 -6.08
C LEU A 232 6.54 -0.56 -5.99
N GLY A 233 6.09 -1.71 -6.48
CA GLY A 233 4.68 -2.13 -6.46
C GLY A 233 4.14 -2.29 -5.04
N ALA A 234 4.93 -2.92 -4.18
CA ALA A 234 4.67 -3.09 -2.77
C ALA A 234 4.63 -1.74 -2.01
N THR A 235 5.53 -0.80 -2.35
CA THR A 235 5.61 0.50 -1.67
C THR A 235 4.55 1.49 -2.17
N VAL A 236 4.27 1.61 -3.46
CA VAL A 236 3.33 2.64 -3.96
C VAL A 236 1.89 2.17 -4.01
N MET A 237 1.62 0.92 -3.94
CA MET A 237 0.32 0.22 -3.95
C MET A 237 -0.82 0.97 -4.63
N PRO A 238 -1.25 0.55 -5.82
CA PRO A 238 -2.25 1.29 -6.59
C PRO A 238 -3.61 1.40 -5.88
N HIS A 239 -4.07 0.34 -5.21
CA HIS A 239 -5.36 0.35 -4.51
C HIS A 239 -5.37 1.29 -3.30
N ASN A 240 -4.21 1.58 -2.68
CA ASN A 240 -4.10 2.57 -1.61
C ASN A 240 -4.27 4.01 -2.10
N LEU A 241 -4.07 4.30 -3.39
CA LEU A 241 -4.41 5.61 -3.97
C LEU A 241 -5.93 5.84 -3.98
N TYR A 242 -6.69 4.78 -4.32
CA TYR A 242 -8.16 4.82 -4.23
C TYR A 242 -8.61 4.91 -2.78
N LEU A 243 -8.04 4.10 -1.90
CA LEU A 243 -8.35 4.08 -0.47
C LEU A 243 -8.18 5.47 0.15
N HIS A 244 -7.02 6.10 0.02
CA HIS A 244 -6.74 7.38 0.66
C HIS A 244 -7.68 8.50 0.23
N SER A 245 -7.96 8.59 -1.07
CA SER A 245 -8.88 9.59 -1.62
C SER A 245 -10.30 9.46 -1.07
N SER A 246 -10.70 8.27 -0.62
CA SER A 246 -11.99 8.02 0.02
C SER A 246 -11.95 8.24 1.53
N ILE A 247 -11.00 7.58 2.25
CA ILE A 247 -11.01 7.59 3.72
C ILE A 247 -10.69 8.97 4.32
N VAL A 248 -9.99 9.85 3.61
CA VAL A 248 -9.79 11.23 4.04
C VAL A 248 -11.12 11.98 4.22
N GLN A 249 -12.17 11.56 3.50
CA GLN A 249 -13.53 12.13 3.57
C GLN A 249 -14.30 11.66 4.82
N THR A 250 -13.76 10.77 5.63
CA THR A 250 -14.33 10.42 6.95
C THR A 250 -14.22 11.59 7.94
N ARG A 251 -13.30 12.53 7.69
CA ARG A 251 -13.10 13.74 8.52
C ARG A 251 -14.12 14.81 8.18
N LYS A 252 -14.76 15.38 9.21
CA LYS A 252 -15.70 16.48 9.06
C LYS A 252 -14.96 17.81 9.16
N TYR A 253 -14.58 18.36 8.02
CA TYR A 253 -13.97 19.70 7.88
C TYR A 253 -14.94 20.68 7.24
N GLU A 254 -14.64 21.99 7.33
CA GLU A 254 -15.47 23.01 6.70
C GLU A 254 -15.34 22.98 5.17
N PRO A 255 -16.46 23.09 4.44
CA PRO A 255 -16.43 23.08 2.96
C PRO A 255 -15.95 24.41 2.34
N THR A 256 -15.46 25.34 3.18
CA THR A 256 -14.88 26.61 2.73
C THR A 256 -13.48 26.41 2.14
N PRO A 257 -12.96 27.33 1.31
CA PRO A 257 -11.60 27.26 0.79
C PRO A 257 -10.55 27.15 1.90
N GLU A 258 -10.70 27.89 2.98
CA GLU A 258 -9.83 27.87 4.16
C GLU A 258 -9.86 26.51 4.86
N GLY A 259 -11.07 25.98 5.11
CA GLY A 259 -11.25 24.67 5.73
C GLY A 259 -10.66 23.54 4.89
N LYS A 260 -10.80 23.60 3.56
CA LYS A 260 -10.17 22.64 2.65
C LYS A 260 -8.65 22.75 2.66
N ARG A 261 -8.07 23.96 2.68
CA ARG A 261 -6.61 24.16 2.80
C ARG A 261 -6.08 23.59 4.11
N GLU A 262 -6.78 23.85 5.23
CA GLU A 262 -6.41 23.26 6.52
C GLU A 262 -6.48 21.72 6.50
N ALA A 263 -7.55 21.15 5.94
CA ALA A 263 -7.74 19.71 5.81
C ALA A 263 -6.64 19.06 4.93
N ILE A 264 -6.31 19.65 3.79
CA ILE A 264 -5.22 19.18 2.93
C ILE A 264 -3.88 19.19 3.68
N LYS A 265 -3.59 20.27 4.42
CA LYS A 265 -2.36 20.38 5.21
C LYS A 265 -2.26 19.26 6.25
N PHE A 266 -3.31 19.02 7.03
CA PHE A 266 -3.31 17.95 8.04
C PHE A 266 -3.25 16.56 7.42
N ALA A 267 -3.98 16.30 6.32
CA ALA A 267 -3.93 15.02 5.62
C ALA A 267 -2.53 14.75 5.04
N THR A 268 -1.87 15.77 4.49
CA THR A 268 -0.50 15.64 3.97
C THR A 268 0.50 15.35 5.09
N ILE A 269 0.39 16.03 6.25
CA ILE A 269 1.26 15.76 7.40
C ILE A 269 1.02 14.34 7.93
N ASP A 270 -0.25 13.94 8.13
CA ASP A 270 -0.64 12.62 8.62
C ASP A 270 -0.06 11.50 7.73
N SER A 271 -0.28 11.59 6.42
CA SER A 271 0.22 10.58 5.48
C SER A 271 1.75 10.60 5.36
N THR A 272 2.40 11.78 5.38
CA THR A 272 3.86 11.88 5.32
C THR A 272 4.50 11.23 6.54
N VAL A 273 4.02 11.54 7.75
CA VAL A 273 4.55 10.95 8.98
C VAL A 273 4.35 9.44 8.98
N ALA A 274 3.16 8.97 8.61
CA ALA A 274 2.86 7.54 8.57
C ALA A 274 3.74 6.79 7.53
N LEU A 275 3.94 7.37 6.34
CA LEU A 275 4.79 6.79 5.31
C LEU A 275 6.28 6.82 5.67
N MET A 276 6.74 7.79 6.48
CA MET A 276 8.11 7.77 7.01
C MET A 276 8.32 6.62 8.00
N PHE A 277 7.30 6.26 8.80
CA PHE A 277 7.35 5.02 9.61
C PHE A 277 7.40 3.76 8.73
N ALA A 278 6.62 3.71 7.65
CA ALA A 278 6.68 2.61 6.70
C ALA A 278 8.06 2.50 6.03
N LEU A 279 8.66 3.64 5.63
CA LEU A 279 10.03 3.67 5.11
C LEU A 279 11.02 3.05 6.10
N PHE A 280 10.92 3.42 7.38
CA PHE A 280 11.79 2.86 8.42
C PHE A 280 11.64 1.35 8.51
N ILE A 281 10.41 0.81 8.52
CA ILE A 281 10.15 -0.62 8.62
C ILE A 281 10.69 -1.37 7.40
N ASN A 282 10.39 -0.93 6.18
CA ASN A 282 10.88 -1.59 4.96
C ASN A 282 12.41 -1.52 4.85
N ALA A 283 13.00 -0.36 5.14
CA ALA A 283 14.46 -0.24 5.20
C ALA A 283 15.04 -1.17 6.27
N ALA A 284 14.39 -1.31 7.43
CA ALA A 284 14.82 -2.20 8.50
C ALA A 284 14.81 -3.68 8.08
N ILE A 285 13.76 -4.14 7.38
CA ILE A 285 13.67 -5.50 6.85
C ILE A 285 14.86 -5.77 5.91
N LEU A 286 15.07 -4.89 4.93
CA LEU A 286 16.17 -5.03 3.98
C LEU A 286 17.53 -4.96 4.66
N ILE A 287 17.73 -4.05 5.63
CA ILE A 287 18.98 -3.88 6.37
C ILE A 287 19.29 -5.13 7.20
N VAL A 288 18.31 -5.66 7.94
CA VAL A 288 18.48 -6.88 8.72
C VAL A 288 18.80 -8.06 7.80
N SER A 289 18.08 -8.20 6.70
CA SER A 289 18.34 -9.23 5.70
C SER A 289 19.74 -9.13 5.11
N ALA A 290 20.17 -7.93 4.70
CA ALA A 290 21.51 -7.69 4.15
C ALA A 290 22.62 -7.96 5.17
N ALA A 291 22.44 -7.48 6.41
CA ALA A 291 23.45 -7.65 7.46
C ALA A 291 23.60 -9.10 7.90
N THR A 292 22.52 -9.89 7.83
CA THR A 292 22.48 -11.26 8.37
C THR A 292 22.83 -12.30 7.31
N PHE A 293 22.36 -12.12 6.07
CA PHE A 293 22.38 -13.16 5.05
C PHE A 293 23.27 -12.86 3.84
N HIS A 294 23.50 -11.58 3.50
CA HIS A 294 24.27 -11.24 2.29
C HIS A 294 25.74 -11.67 2.42
N GLY A 295 26.25 -12.36 1.41
CA GLY A 295 27.62 -12.84 1.39
C GLY A 295 27.92 -14.02 2.32
N THR A 296 26.89 -14.60 2.96
CA THR A 296 27.03 -15.83 3.73
C THR A 296 26.84 -17.06 2.85
N THR A 297 27.25 -18.24 3.35
CA THR A 297 27.04 -19.54 2.67
C THR A 297 25.59 -20.02 2.75
N HIS A 298 24.73 -19.30 3.50
CA HIS A 298 23.33 -19.65 3.67
C HIS A 298 22.48 -18.87 2.66
N GLU A 299 21.99 -19.57 1.65
CA GLU A 299 20.98 -19.00 0.76
C GLU A 299 19.63 -18.91 1.49
N VAL A 300 19.10 -17.70 1.57
CA VAL A 300 17.74 -17.46 2.06
C VAL A 300 16.84 -17.37 0.85
N ALA A 301 16.21 -18.50 0.52
CA ALA A 301 15.29 -18.59 -0.60
C ALA A 301 13.86 -18.24 -0.16
N GLU A 302 13.49 -18.63 1.06
CA GLU A 302 12.14 -18.48 1.60
C GLU A 302 12.15 -17.68 2.92
N ILE A 303 11.02 -17.06 3.26
CA ILE A 303 10.83 -16.31 4.52
C ILE A 303 11.05 -17.24 5.73
N GLN A 304 10.68 -18.52 5.61
CA GLN A 304 10.89 -19.53 6.64
C GLN A 304 12.37 -19.80 6.91
N ASP A 305 13.21 -19.71 5.88
CA ASP A 305 14.65 -19.87 6.03
C ASP A 305 15.25 -18.70 6.81
N ALA A 306 14.79 -17.48 6.52
CA ALA A 306 15.17 -16.29 7.29
C ALA A 306 14.83 -16.48 8.78
N HIS A 307 13.63 -16.92 9.10
CA HIS A 307 13.21 -17.19 10.48
C HIS A 307 14.10 -18.24 11.17
N LYS A 308 14.38 -19.35 10.50
CA LYS A 308 15.23 -20.44 11.07
C LYS A 308 16.65 -19.99 11.33
N LEU A 309 17.19 -19.12 10.47
CA LEU A 309 18.58 -18.67 10.52
C LEU A 309 18.78 -17.43 11.40
N LEU A 310 17.76 -16.63 11.63
CA LEU A 310 17.88 -15.34 12.29
C LEU A 310 18.43 -15.46 13.72
N SER A 311 17.83 -16.31 14.56
CA SER A 311 18.29 -16.52 15.94
C SER A 311 19.69 -17.13 16.03
N PRO A 312 20.04 -18.21 15.29
CA PRO A 312 21.39 -18.75 15.28
C PRO A 312 22.46 -17.76 14.80
N VAL A 313 22.19 -17.01 13.72
CA VAL A 313 23.16 -16.07 13.14
C VAL A 313 23.37 -14.85 14.03
N LEU A 314 22.30 -14.31 14.61
CA LEU A 314 22.38 -13.15 15.52
C LEU A 314 22.83 -13.53 16.93
N GLY A 315 22.79 -14.81 17.30
CA GLY A 315 23.09 -15.27 18.66
C GLY A 315 22.03 -14.85 19.69
N VAL A 316 20.83 -14.51 19.26
CA VAL A 316 19.72 -13.99 20.09
C VAL A 316 18.49 -14.86 19.92
N SER A 317 18.12 -15.64 20.95
CA SER A 317 17.06 -16.64 20.88
C SER A 317 15.67 -16.08 20.55
N ILE A 318 15.38 -14.83 20.90
CA ILE A 318 14.08 -14.20 20.67
C ILE A 318 13.94 -13.61 19.24
N ALA A 319 15.01 -13.46 18.47
CA ALA A 319 14.97 -12.77 17.17
C ALA A 319 13.97 -13.43 16.19
N SER A 320 14.02 -14.74 16.03
CA SER A 320 13.06 -15.46 15.18
C SER A 320 11.60 -15.28 15.62
N THR A 321 11.34 -15.24 16.94
CA THR A 321 9.99 -15.01 17.47
C THR A 321 9.52 -13.59 17.17
N LEU A 322 10.37 -12.58 17.34
CA LEU A 322 10.04 -11.18 17.00
C LEU A 322 9.70 -11.03 15.52
N PHE A 323 10.49 -11.67 14.66
CA PHE A 323 10.24 -11.72 13.21
C PHE A 323 8.86 -12.32 12.90
N ALA A 324 8.52 -13.47 13.46
CA ALA A 324 7.24 -14.13 13.18
C ALA A 324 6.03 -13.37 13.75
N VAL A 325 6.17 -12.75 14.94
CA VAL A 325 5.12 -11.87 15.53
C VAL A 325 4.91 -10.64 14.65
N ALA A 326 5.98 -10.01 14.19
CA ALA A 326 5.88 -8.86 13.31
C ALA A 326 5.25 -9.22 11.95
N LEU A 327 5.57 -10.39 11.37
CA LEU A 327 4.95 -10.88 10.14
C LEU A 327 3.46 -11.15 10.30
N LEU A 328 3.03 -11.75 11.43
CA LEU A 328 1.62 -11.96 11.72
C LEU A 328 0.88 -10.63 11.88
N ALA A 329 1.45 -9.69 12.62
CA ALA A 329 0.90 -8.35 12.79
C ALA A 329 0.77 -7.61 11.45
N SER A 330 1.75 -7.76 10.56
CA SER A 330 1.76 -7.22 9.20
C SER A 330 0.60 -7.77 8.36
N GLY A 331 0.45 -9.09 8.29
CA GLY A 331 -0.62 -9.75 7.54
C GLY A 331 -2.01 -9.38 8.04
N GLN A 332 -2.22 -9.32 9.37
CA GLN A 332 -3.50 -8.93 9.95
C GLN A 332 -3.83 -7.46 9.71
N ASN A 333 -2.81 -6.61 9.70
CA ASN A 333 -2.97 -5.18 9.50
C ASN A 333 -3.36 -4.85 8.05
N SER A 334 -2.67 -5.42 7.07
CA SER A 334 -2.94 -5.20 5.66
C SER A 334 -4.31 -5.75 5.23
N THR A 335 -4.77 -6.84 5.82
CA THR A 335 -6.13 -7.39 5.63
C THR A 335 -7.24 -6.38 5.89
N LEU A 336 -7.10 -5.52 6.91
CA LEU A 336 -8.07 -4.47 7.21
C LEU A 336 -8.16 -3.44 6.07
N THR A 337 -7.01 -3.01 5.58
CA THR A 337 -6.92 -1.96 4.54
C THR A 337 -7.29 -2.49 3.16
N GLY A 338 -6.89 -3.70 2.80
CA GLY A 338 -7.28 -4.37 1.56
C GLY A 338 -8.80 -4.52 1.45
N THR A 339 -9.47 -4.86 2.56
CA THR A 339 -10.95 -4.92 2.61
C THR A 339 -11.59 -3.57 2.27
N LEU A 340 -11.12 -2.49 2.90
CA LEU A 340 -11.65 -1.14 2.67
C LEU A 340 -11.36 -0.67 1.25
N ALA A 341 -10.13 -0.86 0.76
CA ALA A 341 -9.73 -0.48 -0.58
C ALA A 341 -10.61 -1.11 -1.64
N GLY A 342 -10.84 -2.39 -1.52
CA GLY A 342 -11.67 -3.10 -2.46
C GLY A 342 -13.14 -2.70 -2.40
N GLN A 343 -13.71 -2.39 -1.23
CA GLN A 343 -15.07 -1.85 -1.13
C GLN A 343 -15.16 -0.52 -1.88
N ILE A 344 -14.19 0.38 -1.67
CA ILE A 344 -14.12 1.69 -2.34
C ILE A 344 -14.03 1.54 -3.86
N VAL A 345 -13.16 0.65 -4.33
CA VAL A 345 -12.93 0.42 -5.77
C VAL A 345 -14.20 -0.09 -6.44
N MET A 346 -14.88 -1.06 -5.84
CA MET A 346 -16.14 -1.60 -6.38
C MET A 346 -17.26 -0.57 -6.36
N GLU A 347 -17.48 0.11 -5.23
CA GLU A 347 -18.52 1.14 -5.11
C GLU A 347 -18.22 2.35 -6.00
N GLY A 348 -16.94 2.75 -6.09
CA GLY A 348 -16.49 3.89 -6.88
C GLY A 348 -16.66 3.69 -8.38
N PHE A 349 -16.14 2.59 -8.93
CA PHE A 349 -16.20 2.32 -10.37
C PHE A 349 -17.57 1.85 -10.86
N LEU A 350 -18.19 0.90 -10.15
CA LEU A 350 -19.41 0.21 -10.61
C LEU A 350 -20.68 0.75 -9.97
N ASN A 351 -20.58 1.54 -8.91
CA ASN A 351 -21.74 1.94 -8.09
C ASN A 351 -22.54 0.75 -7.53
N ILE A 352 -21.88 -0.41 -7.37
CA ILE A 352 -22.49 -1.64 -6.82
C ILE A 352 -22.14 -1.71 -5.33
N ARG A 353 -23.16 -1.91 -4.50
CA ARG A 353 -23.02 -2.06 -3.06
C ARG A 353 -23.28 -3.52 -2.67
N LEU A 354 -22.21 -4.27 -2.53
CA LEU A 354 -22.26 -5.54 -1.84
C LEU A 354 -22.05 -5.34 -0.34
N ARG A 355 -22.66 -6.21 0.46
CA ARG A 355 -22.33 -6.23 1.90
C ARG A 355 -20.82 -6.44 2.06
N PRO A 356 -20.10 -5.67 2.90
CA PRO A 356 -18.64 -5.74 3.00
C PRO A 356 -18.11 -7.16 3.25
N TRP A 357 -18.80 -7.96 4.08
CA TRP A 357 -18.43 -9.34 4.35
C TRP A 357 -18.53 -10.25 3.10
N LEU A 358 -19.57 -10.09 2.27
CA LEU A 358 -19.75 -10.90 1.07
C LEU A 358 -18.67 -10.62 0.04
N ARG A 359 -18.36 -9.34 -0.15
CA ARG A 359 -17.26 -8.93 -1.03
C ARG A 359 -15.93 -9.49 -0.54
N ARG A 360 -15.63 -9.34 0.75
CA ARG A 360 -14.40 -9.87 1.35
C ARG A 360 -14.30 -11.38 1.19
N LEU A 361 -15.41 -12.10 1.41
CA LEU A 361 -15.45 -13.54 1.21
C LEU A 361 -15.11 -13.93 -0.24
N ILE A 362 -15.64 -13.21 -1.22
CA ILE A 362 -15.36 -13.47 -2.64
C ILE A 362 -13.87 -13.22 -2.95
N THR A 363 -13.31 -12.08 -2.57
CA THR A 363 -11.90 -11.79 -2.83
C THR A 363 -10.97 -12.75 -2.10
N ARG A 364 -11.30 -13.12 -0.86
CA ARG A 364 -10.54 -14.13 -0.11
C ARG A 364 -10.58 -15.51 -0.77
N LEU A 365 -11.73 -15.95 -1.26
CA LEU A 365 -11.81 -17.23 -1.98
C LEU A 365 -10.94 -17.22 -3.25
N ILE A 366 -10.93 -16.09 -3.99
CA ILE A 366 -10.07 -15.92 -5.17
C ILE A 366 -8.58 -15.97 -4.79
N ALA A 367 -8.19 -15.41 -3.64
CA ALA A 367 -6.81 -15.46 -3.16
C ALA A 367 -6.43 -16.82 -2.56
N ILE A 368 -7.35 -17.46 -1.80
CA ILE A 368 -7.11 -18.74 -1.12
C ILE A 368 -6.92 -19.88 -2.12
N ILE A 369 -7.70 -19.93 -3.21
CA ILE A 369 -7.61 -21.03 -4.18
C ILE A 369 -6.21 -21.17 -4.77
N PRO A 370 -5.57 -20.12 -5.35
CA PRO A 370 -4.18 -20.20 -5.82
C PRO A 370 -3.19 -20.51 -4.68
N ALA A 371 -3.39 -19.91 -3.50
CA ALA A 371 -2.51 -20.15 -2.35
C ALA A 371 -2.55 -21.62 -1.91
N VAL A 372 -3.72 -22.22 -1.80
CA VAL A 372 -3.88 -23.67 -1.48
C VAL A 372 -3.24 -24.54 -2.56
N ILE A 373 -3.47 -24.22 -3.83
CA ILE A 373 -2.89 -25.00 -4.94
C ILE A 373 -1.37 -24.98 -4.88
N VAL A 374 -0.78 -23.77 -4.75
CA VAL A 374 0.69 -23.63 -4.71
C VAL A 374 1.28 -24.28 -3.46
N THR A 375 0.68 -24.06 -2.28
CA THR A 375 1.19 -24.67 -1.03
C THR A 375 1.01 -26.20 -1.00
N ALA A 376 -0.04 -26.72 -1.62
CA ALA A 376 -0.27 -28.16 -1.72
C ALA A 376 0.70 -28.84 -2.72
N MET A 377 1.05 -28.14 -3.82
CA MET A 377 1.92 -28.69 -4.87
C MET A 377 3.41 -28.55 -4.55
N TYR A 378 3.81 -27.42 -3.95
CA TYR A 378 5.21 -27.04 -3.75
C TYR A 378 5.62 -26.98 -2.27
N GLY A 379 4.69 -27.15 -1.34
CA GLY A 379 4.94 -27.02 0.09
C GLY A 379 5.36 -25.62 0.48
N GLU A 380 6.47 -25.51 1.23
CA GLU A 380 7.04 -24.23 1.65
C GLU A 380 7.88 -23.57 0.53
N SER A 381 8.37 -24.35 -0.43
CA SER A 381 9.13 -23.84 -1.56
C SER A 381 8.22 -23.02 -2.50
N LYS A 382 8.74 -21.96 -3.10
CA LYS A 382 7.99 -21.05 -3.99
C LYS A 382 7.02 -20.07 -3.34
N THR A 383 6.87 -20.05 -2.02
CA THR A 383 5.98 -19.09 -1.35
C THR A 383 6.52 -17.66 -1.50
N THR A 384 7.83 -17.46 -1.35
CA THR A 384 8.46 -16.15 -1.53
C THR A 384 8.40 -15.69 -2.98
N ASP A 385 8.64 -16.56 -3.96
CA ASP A 385 8.50 -16.22 -5.39
C ASP A 385 7.07 -15.75 -5.71
N MET A 386 6.05 -16.42 -5.15
CA MET A 386 4.65 -16.04 -5.31
C MET A 386 4.34 -14.68 -4.67
N LEU A 387 4.89 -14.41 -3.49
CA LEU A 387 4.76 -13.13 -2.82
C LEU A 387 5.42 -12.00 -3.63
N VAL A 388 6.63 -12.19 -4.12
CA VAL A 388 7.33 -11.20 -4.97
C VAL A 388 6.57 -10.97 -6.28
N LEU A 389 6.09 -12.04 -6.93
CA LEU A 389 5.29 -11.91 -8.15
C LEU A 389 4.00 -11.13 -7.92
N SER A 390 3.32 -11.32 -6.79
CA SER A 390 2.13 -10.54 -6.47
C SER A 390 2.42 -9.03 -6.43
N GLN A 391 3.58 -8.62 -5.89
CA GLN A 391 3.99 -7.22 -5.84
C GLN A 391 4.37 -6.65 -7.22
N VAL A 392 4.93 -7.48 -8.09
CA VAL A 392 5.17 -7.10 -9.49
C VAL A 392 3.84 -6.86 -10.23
N ILE A 393 2.82 -7.66 -9.98
CA ILE A 393 1.46 -7.43 -10.53
C ILE A 393 0.90 -6.08 -10.06
N LEU A 394 1.10 -5.72 -8.78
CA LEU A 394 0.73 -4.41 -8.26
C LEU A 394 1.46 -3.28 -9.02
N SER A 395 2.76 -3.45 -9.26
CA SER A 395 3.55 -2.47 -10.01
C SER A 395 3.01 -2.28 -11.44
N LEU A 396 2.64 -3.35 -12.13
CA LEU A 396 2.07 -3.29 -13.49
C LEU A 396 0.74 -2.53 -13.54
N GLN A 397 -0.05 -2.53 -12.47
CA GLN A 397 -1.31 -1.80 -12.40
C GLN A 397 -1.12 -0.32 -12.05
N LEU A 398 0.00 0.06 -11.44
CA LEU A 398 0.27 1.41 -10.95
C LEU A 398 0.06 2.53 -11.99
N PRO A 399 0.52 2.44 -13.24
CA PRO A 399 0.28 3.46 -14.26
C PRO A 399 -1.20 3.81 -14.42
N PHE A 400 -2.09 2.82 -14.31
CA PHE A 400 -3.54 2.98 -14.50
C PHE A 400 -4.23 3.69 -13.34
N ALA A 401 -3.59 3.80 -12.19
CA ALA A 401 -4.04 4.61 -11.06
C ALA A 401 -3.38 5.99 -11.03
N VAL A 402 -2.05 6.04 -11.30
CA VAL A 402 -1.25 7.26 -11.19
C VAL A 402 -1.58 8.27 -12.29
N VAL A 403 -1.71 7.82 -13.55
CA VAL A 403 -2.01 8.72 -14.67
C VAL A 403 -3.34 9.45 -14.46
N PRO A 404 -4.47 8.79 -14.17
CA PRO A 404 -5.72 9.49 -13.85
C PRO A 404 -5.58 10.45 -12.68
N LEU A 405 -4.89 10.04 -11.61
CA LEU A 405 -4.69 10.89 -10.43
C LEU A 405 -3.98 12.20 -10.78
N VAL A 406 -2.88 12.12 -11.57
CA VAL A 406 -2.11 13.30 -11.98
C VAL A 406 -2.93 14.18 -12.92
N LEU A 407 -3.67 13.59 -13.86
CA LEU A 407 -4.58 14.32 -14.75
C LEU A 407 -5.63 15.10 -13.96
N PHE A 408 -6.34 14.43 -13.03
CA PHE A 408 -7.43 15.05 -12.29
C PHE A 408 -6.95 16.15 -11.34
N THR A 409 -5.84 15.93 -10.63
CA THR A 409 -5.29 16.91 -9.69
C THR A 409 -4.60 18.08 -10.38
N SER A 410 -4.31 17.97 -11.68
CA SER A 410 -3.75 19.03 -12.51
C SER A 410 -4.83 19.88 -13.21
N ASP A 411 -6.06 19.37 -13.31
CA ASP A 411 -7.15 20.00 -14.05
C ASP A 411 -7.83 21.11 -13.21
N ARG A 412 -7.79 22.35 -13.71
CA ARG A 412 -8.42 23.50 -13.06
C ARG A 412 -9.94 23.42 -13.06
N HIS A 413 -10.57 22.73 -14.03
CA HIS A 413 -12.03 22.56 -14.04
C HIS A 413 -12.50 21.65 -12.90
N LYS A 414 -11.68 20.69 -12.47
CA LYS A 414 -12.00 19.79 -11.35
C LYS A 414 -11.58 20.34 -10.00
N MET A 415 -10.39 20.94 -9.95
CA MET A 415 -9.74 21.34 -8.70
C MET A 415 -9.90 22.81 -8.35
N GLY A 416 -10.35 23.64 -9.30
CA GLY A 416 -10.45 25.09 -9.09
C GLY A 416 -9.10 25.73 -8.70
N GLU A 417 -9.11 26.51 -7.63
CA GLU A 417 -7.91 27.14 -7.05
C GLU A 417 -6.90 26.14 -6.46
N PHE A 418 -7.34 24.90 -6.17
CA PHE A 418 -6.52 23.83 -5.60
C PHE A 418 -5.77 23.00 -6.65
N ALA A 419 -5.86 23.35 -7.93
CA ALA A 419 -5.10 22.67 -8.99
C ALA A 419 -3.60 22.69 -8.65
N SER A 420 -2.92 21.56 -8.92
CA SER A 420 -1.51 21.39 -8.56
C SER A 420 -0.64 22.46 -9.20
N PRO A 421 0.30 23.10 -8.46
CA PRO A 421 1.24 24.05 -9.03
C PRO A 421 2.20 23.34 -10.01
N ALA A 422 2.87 24.12 -10.87
CA ALA A 422 3.68 23.58 -11.98
C ALA A 422 4.76 22.57 -11.49
N TRP A 423 5.47 22.86 -10.41
CA TRP A 423 6.51 21.98 -9.88
C TRP A 423 5.95 20.63 -9.39
N VAL A 424 4.77 20.62 -8.76
CA VAL A 424 4.10 19.37 -8.34
C VAL A 424 3.68 18.57 -9.56
N LYS A 425 3.15 19.24 -10.62
CA LYS A 425 2.79 18.57 -11.87
C LYS A 425 4.00 17.90 -12.51
N VAL A 426 5.13 18.62 -12.59
CA VAL A 426 6.37 18.09 -13.15
C VAL A 426 6.84 16.86 -12.37
N LEU A 427 6.89 16.93 -11.04
CA LEU A 427 7.29 15.79 -10.20
C LEU A 427 6.31 14.61 -10.33
N ALA A 428 5.01 14.86 -10.37
CA ALA A 428 4.02 13.80 -10.49
C ALA A 428 4.06 13.12 -11.86
N TRP A 429 4.26 13.87 -12.95
CA TRP A 429 4.46 13.32 -14.29
C TRP A 429 5.80 12.61 -14.42
N ALA A 430 6.88 13.10 -13.80
CA ALA A 430 8.15 12.40 -13.74
C ALA A 430 8.02 11.06 -13.00
N THR A 431 7.31 11.04 -11.88
CA THR A 431 6.96 9.80 -11.16
C THR A 431 6.18 8.82 -12.04
N ALA A 432 5.12 9.29 -12.72
CA ALA A 432 4.35 8.47 -13.65
C ALA A 432 5.22 7.91 -14.79
N ALA A 433 6.07 8.74 -15.39
CA ALA A 433 6.97 8.35 -16.47
C ALA A 433 7.99 7.28 -16.02
N ILE A 434 8.61 7.45 -14.84
CA ILE A 434 9.54 6.46 -14.26
C ILE A 434 8.82 5.12 -14.08
N ILE A 435 7.64 5.12 -13.47
CA ILE A 435 6.85 3.91 -13.24
C ILE A 435 6.52 3.22 -14.57
N ILE A 436 6.06 3.96 -15.57
CA ILE A 436 5.71 3.41 -16.89
C ILE A 436 6.94 2.83 -17.58
N VAL A 437 8.04 3.57 -17.65
CA VAL A 437 9.27 3.14 -18.34
C VAL A 437 9.84 1.87 -17.70
N LEU A 438 9.90 1.82 -16.37
CA LEU A 438 10.42 0.65 -15.68
C LEU A 438 9.51 -0.58 -15.84
N ASN A 439 8.18 -0.41 -15.83
CA ASN A 439 7.24 -1.51 -16.09
C ASN A 439 7.33 -2.01 -17.55
N VAL A 440 7.45 -1.10 -18.52
CA VAL A 440 7.65 -1.48 -19.93
C VAL A 440 8.97 -2.24 -20.11
N LYS A 441 10.04 -1.77 -19.47
CA LYS A 441 11.34 -2.47 -19.48
C LYS A 441 11.22 -3.87 -18.88
N LEU A 442 10.58 -3.98 -17.72
CA LEU A 442 10.36 -5.28 -17.06
C LEU A 442 9.62 -6.27 -17.96
N LEU A 443 8.54 -5.80 -18.62
CA LEU A 443 7.80 -6.64 -19.57
C LEU A 443 8.66 -7.02 -20.79
N ALA A 444 9.43 -6.08 -21.34
CA ALA A 444 10.32 -6.34 -22.47
C ALA A 444 11.40 -7.38 -22.13
N ASP A 445 11.97 -7.30 -20.93
CA ASP A 445 12.96 -8.27 -20.45
C ASP A 445 12.31 -9.64 -20.17
N THR A 446 11.12 -9.68 -19.57
CA THR A 446 10.39 -10.92 -19.26
C THR A 446 9.98 -11.69 -20.51
N PHE A 447 9.55 -10.98 -21.54
CA PHE A 447 9.14 -11.60 -22.83
C PHE A 447 10.28 -11.71 -23.85
N HIS A 448 11.54 -11.47 -23.45
CA HIS A 448 12.71 -11.48 -24.34
C HIS A 448 12.58 -10.61 -25.59
N ILE A 449 11.76 -9.56 -25.54
CA ILE A 449 11.52 -8.64 -26.66
C ILE A 449 12.79 -7.87 -26.98
N THR A 450 13.56 -7.48 -25.98
CA THR A 450 14.87 -6.83 -26.10
C THR A 450 15.86 -7.67 -26.93
N ASP A 451 15.92 -8.97 -26.69
CA ASP A 451 16.80 -9.89 -27.42
C ASP A 451 16.31 -10.10 -28.86
N ALA A 452 15.00 -10.16 -29.08
CA ALA A 452 14.40 -10.29 -30.40
C ALA A 452 14.63 -9.03 -31.25
N VAL A 453 14.51 -7.84 -30.68
CA VAL A 453 14.76 -6.56 -31.36
C VAL A 453 16.25 -6.39 -31.67
N MET A 454 17.17 -6.72 -30.76
CA MET A 454 18.60 -6.67 -31.00
C MET A 454 19.04 -7.61 -32.14
N LYS A 455 18.42 -8.80 -32.25
CA LYS A 455 18.65 -9.74 -33.35
C LYS A 455 18.13 -9.26 -34.71
N LEU A 456 17.20 -8.31 -34.74
CA LEU A 456 16.69 -7.71 -35.97
C LEU A 456 17.60 -6.58 -36.54
N PHE A 457 18.49 -6.04 -35.70
CA PHE A 457 19.41 -4.97 -36.03
C PHE A 457 20.88 -5.44 -36.18
N HIS A 458 21.15 -6.73 -35.99
CA HIS A 458 22.39 -7.42 -36.29
C HIS A 458 22.17 -8.49 -37.37
#